data_37a994f3e0a4aa2cb28da77adb2c787e
#
_entry.id   37a994f3e0a4aa2cb28da77adb2c787e
#
_cell.length_a   1.000
_cell.length_b   1.000
_cell.length_c   1.000
_cell.angle_alpha   90.00
_cell.angle_beta   90.00
_cell.angle_gamma   90.00
#
_symmetry.space_group_name_H-M   'P 1'
#
loop_
_entity.id
_entity.type
_entity.pdbx_description
1 polymer ?
#
loop_
_entity_poly.entity_id
_entity_poly.type
_entity_poly.pdbx_seq_one_letter_code
_entity_poly.pdbx_strand_id
1 'polypeptide(L)'
;MVLNIKGFLKQNYKAVIALTAVVLFLVANHIFAVHDQLWFMVVPAAVVTVLLFLKNMDYALMATALLTPFSINVAVLGDSELSLPAEPMMILFTVIFIIRAAIEHGYDRRILRHPVTIALYLVMVWMIVASATSQLPLVSFKYTAARLWFVIPFFFAAAYIFRDGRRIRQFFWCYAIGLIVIIMLTTARTMGHLHDLNVLHHAMKPFYNDHTAYGCVIALLLPAAFYYIFSRNSRGWTRLWWVALFGVLVLGLYLSFSRAAWISVVASVAVFFAVRLGMKIKWMIVCFFVGVGLFFTYQGDLLYKMGKNSTDSSTELSSQVKSMSNISTDASNLERLNRWASALRMWKEHPVVGTGPGTYQFLYASYQRSYQLSVISTNAGNLGNAHSEYIGPLAEQGVPGVLFITAVFLLTFATGVKVYRTAKSKPVANTALAFTLSLLTYYVHGAFNNFLDTDKLSVPFWGFTAVVVALDIFSEKKERQEINDSLPE
;
A
#
# COMPACT_ATOMS: atom_id res chain seq x y z
N MET A 1 59.75 -23.69 -14.67
CA MET A 1 58.88 -22.56 -14.29
C MET A 1 57.91 -23.07 -13.23
N VAL A 2 58.30 -23.09 -11.97
CA VAL A 2 57.42 -23.54 -10.87
C VAL A 2 56.51 -22.36 -10.54
N LEU A 3 55.22 -22.48 -10.89
CA LEU A 3 54.21 -21.51 -10.51
C LEU A 3 54.19 -21.40 -8.98
N ASN A 4 54.52 -20.23 -8.45
CA ASN A 4 54.45 -19.95 -7.01
C ASN A 4 52.97 -19.87 -6.58
N ILE A 5 52.29 -21.02 -6.52
CA ILE A 5 50.89 -21.20 -6.20
C ILE A 5 50.56 -20.55 -4.85
N LYS A 6 51.44 -20.63 -3.85
CA LYS A 6 51.24 -20.01 -2.54
C LYS A 6 51.22 -18.48 -2.63
N GLY A 7 52.08 -17.86 -3.44
CA GLY A 7 52.09 -16.41 -3.67
C GLY A 7 50.84 -15.93 -4.40
N PHE A 8 50.42 -16.65 -5.46
CA PHE A 8 49.22 -16.37 -6.21
C PHE A 8 47.94 -16.49 -5.34
N LEU A 9 47.83 -17.54 -4.55
CA LEU A 9 46.70 -17.73 -3.64
C LEU A 9 46.65 -16.65 -2.58
N LYS A 10 47.76 -16.21 -2.00
CA LYS A 10 47.83 -15.16 -0.99
C LYS A 10 47.46 -13.79 -1.59
N GLN A 11 47.79 -13.51 -2.84
CA GLN A 11 47.47 -12.25 -3.52
C GLN A 11 46.04 -12.19 -4.03
N ASN A 12 45.48 -13.36 -4.42
CA ASN A 12 44.14 -13.44 -5.05
C ASN A 12 43.14 -14.24 -4.22
N TYR A 13 43.33 -14.39 -2.89
CA TYR A 13 42.50 -15.27 -2.07
C TYR A 13 40.98 -14.95 -2.15
N LYS A 14 40.62 -13.66 -2.27
CA LYS A 14 39.23 -13.24 -2.43
C LYS A 14 38.63 -13.77 -3.74
N ALA A 15 39.39 -13.69 -4.84
CA ALA A 15 38.93 -14.18 -6.13
C ALA A 15 38.86 -15.72 -6.15
N VAL A 16 39.83 -16.40 -5.51
CA VAL A 16 39.80 -17.85 -5.36
C VAL A 16 38.59 -18.31 -4.52
N ILE A 17 38.30 -17.66 -3.40
CA ILE A 17 37.12 -17.97 -2.57
C ILE A 17 35.86 -17.76 -3.40
N ALA A 18 35.72 -16.63 -4.10
CA ALA A 18 34.54 -16.33 -4.93
C ALA A 18 34.36 -17.39 -6.03
N LEU A 19 35.44 -17.75 -6.75
CA LEU A 19 35.41 -18.78 -7.80
C LEU A 19 35.02 -20.15 -7.23
N THR A 20 35.59 -20.52 -6.08
CA THR A 20 35.25 -21.79 -5.41
C THR A 20 33.80 -21.83 -5.01
N ALA A 21 33.26 -20.71 -4.45
CA ALA A 21 31.86 -20.60 -4.08
C ALA A 21 30.95 -20.74 -5.32
N VAL A 22 31.30 -20.11 -6.45
CA VAL A 22 30.55 -20.25 -7.70
C VAL A 22 30.55 -21.69 -8.20
N VAL A 23 31.72 -22.37 -8.22
CA VAL A 23 31.81 -23.76 -8.65
C VAL A 23 30.99 -24.68 -7.75
N LEU A 24 31.10 -24.52 -6.43
CA LEU A 24 30.30 -25.29 -5.45
C LEU A 24 28.80 -25.07 -5.64
N PHE A 25 28.41 -23.81 -5.90
CA PHE A 25 27.00 -23.47 -6.18
C PHE A 25 26.54 -24.18 -7.48
N LEU A 26 27.30 -24.12 -8.55
CA LEU A 26 26.93 -24.74 -9.84
C LEU A 26 26.78 -26.27 -9.70
N VAL A 27 27.70 -26.92 -8.97
CA VAL A 27 27.63 -28.37 -8.70
C VAL A 27 26.38 -28.70 -7.86
N ALA A 28 26.16 -27.96 -6.76
CA ALA A 28 24.99 -28.15 -5.93
C ALA A 28 23.69 -27.90 -6.72
N ASN A 29 23.63 -26.80 -7.49
CA ASN A 29 22.47 -26.47 -8.32
C ASN A 29 22.16 -27.56 -9.34
N HIS A 30 23.21 -28.18 -9.97
CA HIS A 30 23.00 -29.27 -10.86
C HIS A 30 22.41 -30.50 -10.14
N ILE A 31 22.93 -30.86 -8.96
CA ILE A 31 22.39 -31.94 -8.13
C ILE A 31 20.93 -31.71 -7.78
N PHE A 32 20.60 -30.52 -7.29
CA PHE A 32 19.21 -30.15 -6.93
C PHE A 32 18.29 -30.15 -8.16
N ALA A 33 18.76 -29.65 -9.31
CA ALA A 33 17.97 -29.63 -10.55
C ALA A 33 17.66 -31.05 -11.08
N VAL A 34 18.60 -31.98 -10.96
CA VAL A 34 18.37 -33.41 -11.31
C VAL A 34 17.31 -34.06 -10.43
N HIS A 35 17.10 -33.54 -9.21
CA HIS A 35 16.03 -33.97 -8.27
C HIS A 35 14.77 -33.08 -8.33
N ASP A 36 14.57 -32.32 -9.42
CA ASP A 36 13.44 -31.38 -9.62
C ASP A 36 13.32 -30.27 -8.54
N GLN A 37 14.43 -29.98 -7.86
CA GLN A 37 14.51 -28.97 -6.78
C GLN A 37 15.03 -27.64 -7.32
N LEU A 38 14.24 -26.97 -8.19
CA LEU A 38 14.66 -25.73 -8.87
C LEU A 38 14.77 -24.50 -7.95
N TRP A 39 14.23 -24.55 -6.74
CA TRP A 39 14.28 -23.44 -5.77
C TRP A 39 15.72 -23.03 -5.40
N PHE A 40 16.71 -23.93 -5.55
CA PHE A 40 18.11 -23.64 -5.25
C PHE A 40 18.70 -22.56 -6.19
N MET A 41 18.13 -22.38 -7.38
CA MET A 41 18.53 -21.31 -8.32
C MET A 41 18.32 -19.88 -7.74
N VAL A 42 17.43 -19.74 -6.74
CA VAL A 42 17.14 -18.45 -6.09
C VAL A 42 18.24 -18.03 -5.10
N VAL A 43 19.06 -18.97 -4.62
CA VAL A 43 20.08 -18.73 -3.58
C VAL A 43 21.04 -17.58 -3.92
N PRO A 44 21.63 -17.47 -5.13
CA PRO A 44 22.50 -16.33 -5.45
C PRO A 44 21.80 -14.98 -5.37
N ALA A 45 20.56 -14.92 -5.87
CA ALA A 45 19.76 -13.70 -5.80
C ALA A 45 19.45 -13.33 -4.34
N ALA A 46 19.14 -14.31 -3.49
CA ALA A 46 18.94 -14.11 -2.07
C ALA A 46 20.20 -13.60 -1.35
N VAL A 47 21.36 -14.20 -1.63
CA VAL A 47 22.66 -13.77 -1.08
C VAL A 47 22.99 -12.34 -1.50
N VAL A 48 22.84 -12.00 -2.78
CA VAL A 48 23.07 -10.64 -3.29
C VAL A 48 22.12 -9.66 -2.59
N THR A 49 20.85 -10.02 -2.44
CA THR A 49 19.86 -9.18 -1.74
C THR A 49 20.26 -8.92 -0.29
N VAL A 50 20.67 -9.96 0.45
CA VAL A 50 21.15 -9.82 1.84
C VAL A 50 22.35 -8.87 1.90
N LEU A 51 23.36 -9.08 1.03
CA LEU A 51 24.56 -8.24 1.00
C LEU A 51 24.26 -6.79 0.65
N LEU A 52 23.36 -6.53 -0.29
CA LEU A 52 22.91 -5.19 -0.65
C LEU A 52 22.19 -4.50 0.52
N PHE A 53 21.33 -5.21 1.23
CA PHE A 53 20.57 -4.67 2.37
C PHE A 53 21.50 -4.41 3.57
N LEU A 54 22.45 -5.28 3.83
CA LEU A 54 23.48 -5.07 4.85
C LEU A 54 24.39 -3.89 4.52
N LYS A 55 24.66 -3.64 3.25
CA LYS A 55 25.50 -2.51 2.82
C LYS A 55 24.80 -1.17 3.00
N ASN A 56 23.53 -1.06 2.56
CA ASN A 56 22.83 0.21 2.57
C ASN A 56 21.30 0.02 2.60
N MET A 57 20.64 0.57 3.62
CA MET A 57 19.18 0.53 3.78
C MET A 57 18.42 1.27 2.66
N ASP A 58 19.04 2.28 2.03
CA ASP A 58 18.44 2.97 0.89
C ASP A 58 18.20 1.98 -0.27
N TYR A 59 19.18 1.09 -0.54
CA TYR A 59 19.03 0.06 -1.58
C TYR A 59 17.95 -0.95 -1.21
N ALA A 60 17.85 -1.33 0.07
CA ALA A 60 16.79 -2.20 0.54
C ALA A 60 15.40 -1.61 0.27
N LEU A 61 15.20 -0.33 0.64
CA LEU A 61 13.95 0.37 0.41
C LEU A 61 13.61 0.46 -1.09
N MET A 62 14.57 0.89 -1.91
CA MET A 62 14.35 1.11 -3.35
C MET A 62 14.14 -0.21 -4.11
N ALA A 63 14.94 -1.25 -3.81
CA ALA A 63 14.81 -2.56 -4.46
C ALA A 63 13.46 -3.22 -4.11
N THR A 64 13.06 -3.18 -2.84
CA THR A 64 11.77 -3.72 -2.43
C THR A 64 10.62 -2.96 -3.08
N ALA A 65 10.67 -1.61 -3.12
CA ALA A 65 9.66 -0.80 -3.79
C ALA A 65 9.56 -1.11 -5.30
N LEU A 66 10.70 -1.32 -5.98
CA LEU A 66 10.72 -1.66 -7.41
C LEU A 66 10.11 -3.04 -7.70
N LEU A 67 10.39 -4.02 -6.85
CA LEU A 67 9.99 -5.41 -7.07
C LEU A 67 8.57 -5.71 -6.57
N THR A 68 8.02 -4.92 -5.67
CA THR A 68 6.67 -5.13 -5.11
C THR A 68 5.57 -5.25 -6.18
N PRO A 69 5.47 -4.42 -7.24
CA PRO A 69 4.43 -4.60 -8.25
C PRO A 69 4.49 -5.93 -9.00
N PHE A 70 5.66 -6.57 -9.06
CA PHE A 70 5.87 -7.88 -9.72
C PHE A 70 5.56 -9.08 -8.82
N SER A 71 5.31 -8.88 -7.53
CA SER A 71 5.08 -9.97 -6.60
C SER A 71 3.85 -10.78 -7.00
N ILE A 72 3.97 -12.09 -6.84
CA ILE A 72 2.89 -13.06 -7.05
C ILE A 72 2.68 -13.87 -5.77
N ASN A 73 1.45 -14.19 -5.46
CA ASN A 73 1.12 -15.02 -4.32
C ASN A 73 1.43 -16.48 -4.65
N VAL A 74 2.25 -17.10 -3.81
CA VAL A 74 2.66 -18.51 -3.92
C VAL A 74 2.29 -19.22 -2.63
N ALA A 75 1.61 -20.35 -2.74
CA ALA A 75 1.34 -21.21 -1.57
C ALA A 75 2.65 -21.80 -1.04
N VAL A 76 2.91 -21.64 0.25
CA VAL A 76 4.19 -22.06 0.88
C VAL A 76 4.01 -23.24 1.83
N LEU A 77 3.02 -23.17 2.75
CA LEU A 77 2.73 -24.21 3.75
C LEU A 77 1.22 -24.23 4.06
N GLY A 78 0.54 -25.30 3.73
CA GLY A 78 -0.91 -25.42 3.88
C GLY A 78 -1.63 -24.30 3.10
N ASP A 79 -2.61 -23.64 3.72
CA ASP A 79 -3.39 -22.55 3.13
C ASP A 79 -2.70 -21.16 3.23
N SER A 80 -1.38 -21.13 3.53
CA SER A 80 -0.64 -19.87 3.68
C SER A 80 0.00 -19.48 2.37
N GLU A 81 -0.32 -18.28 1.88
CA GLU A 81 0.31 -17.65 0.72
C GLU A 81 1.38 -16.65 1.16
N LEU A 82 2.40 -16.50 0.34
CA LEU A 82 3.48 -15.52 0.50
C LEU A 82 3.68 -14.78 -0.83
N SER A 83 3.74 -13.45 -0.79
CA SER A 83 3.98 -12.64 -1.98
C SER A 83 5.47 -12.60 -2.33
N LEU A 84 5.88 -13.38 -3.34
CA LEU A 84 7.27 -13.45 -3.80
C LEU A 84 7.53 -12.47 -4.95
N PRO A 85 8.66 -11.70 -4.96
CA PRO A 85 9.74 -11.71 -3.98
C PRO A 85 9.57 -10.68 -2.83
N ALA A 86 8.50 -9.87 -2.80
CA ALA A 86 8.44 -8.69 -1.95
C ALA A 86 8.41 -9.02 -0.45
N GLU A 87 7.54 -9.93 0.03
CA GLU A 87 7.42 -10.19 1.47
C GLU A 87 8.69 -10.73 2.13
N PRO A 88 9.44 -11.70 1.55
CA PRO A 88 10.75 -12.08 2.10
C PRO A 88 11.73 -10.93 2.18
N MET A 89 11.74 -10.03 1.18
CA MET A 89 12.57 -8.82 1.20
C MET A 89 12.13 -7.86 2.31
N MET A 90 10.85 -7.70 2.54
CA MET A 90 10.30 -6.85 3.62
C MET A 90 10.65 -7.40 5.01
N ILE A 91 10.54 -8.70 5.20
CA ILE A 91 10.92 -9.38 6.44
C ILE A 91 12.42 -9.17 6.68
N LEU A 92 13.26 -9.44 5.69
CA LEU A 92 14.72 -9.23 5.77
C LEU A 92 15.05 -7.76 6.09
N PHE A 93 14.40 -6.82 5.39
CA PHE A 93 14.61 -5.39 5.64
C PHE A 93 14.20 -5.00 7.06
N THR A 94 13.07 -5.51 7.54
CA THR A 94 12.60 -5.28 8.91
C THR A 94 13.63 -5.74 9.94
N VAL A 95 14.16 -6.96 9.79
CA VAL A 95 15.17 -7.52 10.70
C VAL A 95 16.44 -6.68 10.70
N ILE A 96 16.98 -6.37 9.51
CA ILE A 96 18.18 -5.54 9.37
C ILE A 96 17.98 -4.14 9.96
N PHE A 97 16.82 -3.52 9.71
CA PHE A 97 16.51 -2.20 10.26
C PHE A 97 16.48 -2.21 11.79
N ILE A 98 15.80 -3.20 12.42
CA ILE A 98 15.71 -3.32 13.87
C ILE A 98 17.11 -3.51 14.47
N ILE A 99 17.93 -4.40 13.89
CA ILE A 99 19.30 -4.65 14.36
C ILE A 99 20.14 -3.37 14.28
N ARG A 100 20.08 -2.66 13.15
CA ARG A 100 20.81 -1.39 12.99
C ARG A 100 20.33 -0.31 13.94
N ALA A 101 19.02 -0.13 14.09
CA ALA A 101 18.44 0.84 15.00
C ALA A 101 18.87 0.60 16.46
N ALA A 102 19.01 -0.68 16.85
CA ALA A 102 19.47 -1.08 18.18
C ALA A 102 20.98 -0.83 18.40
N ILE A 103 21.81 -1.07 17.35
CA ILE A 103 23.28 -0.96 17.47
C ILE A 103 23.75 0.47 17.25
N GLU A 104 23.25 1.16 16.22
CA GLU A 104 23.79 2.45 15.77
C GLU A 104 23.30 3.62 16.65
N HIS A 105 22.29 3.43 17.51
CA HIS A 105 21.70 4.44 18.41
C HIS A 105 21.38 5.80 17.76
N GLY A 106 21.41 5.87 16.43
CA GLY A 106 21.30 7.10 15.63
C GLY A 106 19.91 7.42 15.10
N TYR A 107 18.86 6.70 15.51
CA TYR A 107 17.53 6.93 15.00
C TYR A 107 16.90 8.20 15.58
N ASP A 108 16.34 9.05 14.73
CA ASP A 108 15.81 10.36 15.11
C ASP A 108 14.56 10.24 15.99
N ARG A 109 14.69 10.62 17.27
CA ARG A 109 13.60 10.55 18.26
C ARG A 109 12.37 11.38 17.88
N ARG A 110 12.51 12.38 16.99
CA ARG A 110 11.38 13.18 16.52
C ARG A 110 10.41 12.33 15.69
N ILE A 111 10.91 11.36 14.90
CA ILE A 111 10.07 10.42 14.19
C ILE A 111 9.26 9.57 15.18
N LEU A 112 9.89 9.06 16.23
CA LEU A 112 9.23 8.22 17.24
C LEU A 112 8.14 8.96 18.04
N ARG A 113 8.32 10.28 18.24
CA ARG A 113 7.39 11.14 19.01
C ARG A 113 6.38 11.89 18.14
N HIS A 114 6.40 11.68 16.84
CA HIS A 114 5.48 12.36 15.93
C HIS A 114 4.04 11.88 16.17
N PRO A 115 3.02 12.79 16.12
CA PRO A 115 1.62 12.40 16.38
C PRO A 115 1.11 11.23 15.52
N VAL A 116 1.49 11.17 14.24
CA VAL A 116 1.15 10.05 13.33
C VAL A 116 1.78 8.75 13.84
N THR A 117 3.02 8.80 14.31
CA THR A 117 3.73 7.62 14.85
C THR A 117 3.07 7.13 16.14
N ILE A 118 2.65 8.06 17.02
CA ILE A 118 1.95 7.69 18.27
C ILE A 118 0.63 6.99 17.93
N ALA A 119 -0.15 7.52 16.98
CA ALA A 119 -1.38 6.88 16.52
C ALA A 119 -1.10 5.49 15.93
N LEU A 120 0.01 5.35 15.20
CA LEU A 120 0.42 4.05 14.64
C LEU A 120 0.82 3.05 15.72
N TYR A 121 1.49 3.48 16.80
CA TYR A 121 1.73 2.62 17.97
C TYR A 121 0.42 2.14 18.60
N LEU A 122 -0.58 3.02 18.72
CA LEU A 122 -1.89 2.62 19.24
C LEU A 122 -2.55 1.56 18.35
N VAL A 123 -2.46 1.69 17.02
CA VAL A 123 -2.92 0.65 16.08
C VAL A 123 -2.21 -0.68 16.36
N MET A 124 -0.86 -0.68 16.42
CA MET A 124 -0.08 -1.91 16.58
C MET A 124 -0.33 -2.58 17.93
N VAL A 125 -0.32 -1.80 19.01
CA VAL A 125 -0.59 -2.32 20.36
C VAL A 125 -2.01 -2.88 20.44
N TRP A 126 -2.99 -2.17 19.86
CA TRP A 126 -4.36 -2.65 19.87
C TRP A 126 -4.56 -3.93 19.05
N MET A 127 -3.89 -4.05 17.91
CA MET A 127 -3.90 -5.29 17.12
C MET A 127 -3.35 -6.47 17.93
N ILE A 128 -2.29 -6.28 18.72
CA ILE A 128 -1.76 -7.33 19.61
C ILE A 128 -2.79 -7.73 20.67
N VAL A 129 -3.44 -6.74 21.31
CA VAL A 129 -4.50 -6.98 22.30
C VAL A 129 -5.68 -7.74 21.66
N ALA A 130 -6.17 -7.27 20.51
CA ALA A 130 -7.27 -7.90 19.79
C ALA A 130 -6.88 -9.32 19.27
N SER A 131 -5.61 -9.56 18.95
CA SER A 131 -5.12 -10.89 18.56
C SER A 131 -5.11 -11.86 19.74
N ALA A 132 -4.75 -11.38 20.93
CA ALA A 132 -4.73 -12.22 22.14
C ALA A 132 -6.15 -12.62 22.59
N THR A 133 -7.16 -11.82 22.30
CA THR A 133 -8.58 -12.09 22.63
C THR A 133 -9.38 -12.63 21.44
N SER A 134 -8.71 -12.96 20.33
CA SER A 134 -9.32 -13.38 19.08
C SER A 134 -10.02 -14.74 19.18
N GLN A 135 -11.09 -14.92 18.41
CA GLN A 135 -11.72 -16.23 18.19
C GLN A 135 -10.80 -17.19 17.41
N LEU A 136 -9.87 -16.66 16.61
CA LEU A 136 -8.87 -17.42 15.84
C LEU A 136 -7.46 -16.83 16.09
N PRO A 137 -6.84 -17.07 17.26
CA PRO A 137 -5.62 -16.38 17.68
C PRO A 137 -4.46 -16.54 16.68
N LEU A 138 -4.25 -17.74 16.13
CA LEU A 138 -3.17 -17.99 15.17
C LEU A 138 -3.31 -17.14 13.90
N VAL A 139 -4.53 -17.02 13.37
CA VAL A 139 -4.84 -16.17 12.21
C VAL A 139 -4.53 -14.72 12.54
N SER A 140 -4.99 -14.25 13.71
CA SER A 140 -4.83 -12.86 14.13
C SER A 140 -3.37 -12.48 14.38
N PHE A 141 -2.59 -13.34 15.00
CA PHE A 141 -1.15 -13.10 15.19
C PHE A 141 -0.38 -13.12 13.87
N LYS A 142 -0.72 -14.01 12.92
CA LYS A 142 -0.14 -13.99 11.56
C LYS A 142 -0.46 -12.67 10.84
N TYR A 143 -1.72 -12.24 10.88
CA TYR A 143 -2.15 -10.98 10.28
C TYR A 143 -1.43 -9.77 10.91
N THR A 144 -1.31 -9.74 12.23
CA THR A 144 -0.59 -8.69 12.96
C THR A 144 0.90 -8.67 12.62
N ALA A 145 1.54 -9.85 12.53
CA ALA A 145 2.93 -9.96 12.11
C ALA A 145 3.14 -9.45 10.67
N ALA A 146 2.22 -9.79 9.74
CA ALA A 146 2.25 -9.26 8.38
C ALA A 146 2.19 -7.73 8.36
N ARG A 147 1.38 -7.11 9.19
CA ARG A 147 1.31 -5.66 9.31
C ARG A 147 2.64 -5.04 9.77
N LEU A 148 3.40 -5.71 10.64
CA LEU A 148 4.69 -5.21 11.11
C LEU A 148 5.73 -5.11 9.99
N TRP A 149 5.87 -6.11 9.12
CA TRP A 149 6.84 -6.03 8.02
C TRP A 149 6.42 -5.10 6.87
N PHE A 150 5.18 -4.61 6.85
CA PHE A 150 4.80 -3.49 5.98
C PHE A 150 5.16 -2.14 6.62
N VAL A 151 4.83 -1.97 7.90
CA VAL A 151 4.97 -0.67 8.58
C VAL A 151 6.42 -0.36 8.94
N ILE A 152 7.17 -1.32 9.46
CA ILE A 152 8.54 -1.05 9.96
C ILE A 152 9.45 -0.53 8.83
N PRO A 153 9.59 -1.19 7.68
CA PRO A 153 10.45 -0.70 6.62
C PRO A 153 9.88 0.53 5.91
N PHE A 154 8.58 0.53 5.58
CA PHE A 154 8.01 1.57 4.72
C PHE A 154 7.51 2.80 5.45
N PHE A 155 7.35 2.74 6.78
CA PHE A 155 7.12 3.94 7.57
C PHE A 155 8.35 4.35 8.37
N PHE A 156 8.85 3.50 9.28
CA PHE A 156 9.94 3.89 10.18
C PHE A 156 11.27 4.07 9.44
N ALA A 157 11.75 3.06 8.71
CA ALA A 157 13.01 3.19 7.97
C ALA A 157 12.89 4.23 6.85
N ALA A 158 11.77 4.25 6.12
CA ALA A 158 11.53 5.22 5.06
C ALA A 158 11.52 6.67 5.58
N ALA A 159 10.87 6.98 6.72
CA ALA A 159 10.86 8.32 7.29
C ALA A 159 12.27 8.82 7.63
N TYR A 160 13.15 7.92 8.10
CA TYR A 160 14.55 8.26 8.34
C TYR A 160 15.35 8.47 7.04
N ILE A 161 15.12 7.62 6.01
CA ILE A 161 15.78 7.73 4.71
C ILE A 161 15.34 9.00 3.97
N PHE A 162 14.08 9.39 4.08
CA PHE A 162 13.49 10.56 3.41
C PHE A 162 13.92 11.91 3.99
N ARG A 163 14.77 11.94 5.04
CA ARG A 163 15.50 13.16 5.43
C ARG A 163 16.28 13.76 4.25
N ASP A 164 16.77 12.94 3.31
CA ASP A 164 17.22 13.40 1.99
C ASP A 164 16.02 13.39 1.02
N GLY A 165 15.49 14.56 0.71
CA GLY A 165 14.35 14.73 -0.20
C GLY A 165 14.55 14.14 -1.60
N ARG A 166 15.80 13.86 -2.04
CA ARG A 166 16.08 13.14 -3.29
C ARG A 166 15.58 11.70 -3.23
N ARG A 167 15.63 11.07 -2.03
CA ARG A 167 15.18 9.68 -1.80
C ARG A 167 13.68 9.53 -1.96
N ILE A 168 12.88 10.56 -1.67
CA ILE A 168 11.42 10.57 -1.90
C ILE A 168 11.11 10.34 -3.38
N ARG A 169 11.80 11.08 -4.27
CA ARG A 169 11.59 10.94 -5.71
C ARG A 169 12.11 9.61 -6.24
N GLN A 170 13.24 9.12 -5.70
CA GLN A 170 13.77 7.81 -6.07
C GLN A 170 12.81 6.68 -5.68
N PHE A 171 12.28 6.71 -4.45
CA PHE A 171 11.28 5.75 -3.98
C PHE A 171 10.04 5.73 -4.88
N PHE A 172 9.51 6.92 -5.20
CA PHE A 172 8.37 7.04 -6.10
C PHE A 172 8.64 6.41 -7.47
N TRP A 173 9.81 6.73 -8.07
CA TRP A 173 10.19 6.18 -9.38
C TRP A 173 10.44 4.67 -9.34
N CYS A 174 11.09 4.15 -8.31
CA CYS A 174 11.30 2.72 -8.17
C CYS A 174 9.98 1.95 -8.19
N TYR A 175 9.00 2.41 -7.40
CA TYR A 175 7.68 1.78 -7.41
C TYR A 175 6.95 1.99 -8.74
N ALA A 176 6.98 3.21 -9.28
CA ALA A 176 6.31 3.56 -10.54
C ALA A 176 6.83 2.75 -11.73
N ILE A 177 8.14 2.50 -11.84
CA ILE A 177 8.73 1.69 -12.91
C ILE A 177 8.16 0.28 -12.89
N GLY A 178 8.13 -0.37 -11.73
CA GLY A 178 7.52 -1.70 -11.59
C GLY A 178 6.04 -1.68 -12.02
N LEU A 179 5.29 -0.68 -11.56
CA LEU A 179 3.87 -0.54 -11.90
C LEU A 179 3.65 -0.25 -13.40
N ILE A 180 4.48 0.57 -14.05
CA ILE A 180 4.42 0.83 -15.51
C ILE A 180 4.49 -0.48 -16.29
N VAL A 181 5.42 -1.36 -15.95
CA VAL A 181 5.56 -2.66 -16.65
C VAL A 181 4.26 -3.45 -16.52
N ILE A 182 3.66 -3.49 -15.33
CA ILE A 182 2.38 -4.18 -15.14
C ILE A 182 1.25 -3.51 -15.93
N ILE A 183 1.20 -2.18 -15.97
CA ILE A 183 0.21 -1.45 -16.78
C ILE A 183 0.38 -1.80 -18.27
N MET A 184 1.60 -1.82 -18.77
CA MET A 184 1.88 -2.17 -20.18
C MET A 184 1.45 -3.61 -20.50
N LEU A 185 1.79 -4.57 -19.61
CA LEU A 185 1.36 -5.98 -19.75
C LEU A 185 -0.16 -6.11 -19.71
N THR A 186 -0.83 -5.46 -18.77
CA THR A 186 -2.29 -5.47 -18.64
C THR A 186 -2.93 -4.86 -19.89
N THR A 187 -2.43 -3.70 -20.34
CA THR A 187 -2.92 -3.04 -21.56
C THR A 187 -2.76 -3.94 -22.78
N ALA A 188 -1.60 -4.60 -22.95
CA ALA A 188 -1.39 -5.52 -24.06
C ALA A 188 -2.36 -6.71 -24.05
N ARG A 189 -2.70 -7.23 -22.86
CA ARG A 189 -3.68 -8.34 -22.71
C ARG A 189 -5.12 -7.90 -22.97
N THR A 190 -5.45 -6.62 -22.75
CA THR A 190 -6.80 -6.08 -22.98
C THR A 190 -7.02 -5.55 -24.38
N MET A 191 -5.94 -5.33 -25.16
CA MET A 191 -6.04 -4.94 -26.56
C MET A 191 -6.83 -5.96 -27.38
N GLY A 192 -7.87 -5.52 -28.07
CA GLY A 192 -8.78 -6.38 -28.86
C GLY A 192 -9.93 -7.01 -28.06
N HIS A 193 -9.95 -6.86 -26.71
CA HIS A 193 -10.98 -7.46 -25.85
C HIS A 193 -11.69 -6.42 -24.96
N LEU A 194 -11.74 -5.14 -25.39
CA LEU A 194 -12.30 -4.03 -24.59
C LEU A 194 -13.79 -4.18 -24.25
N HIS A 195 -14.50 -5.07 -24.92
CA HIS A 195 -15.93 -5.37 -24.68
C HIS A 195 -16.14 -6.61 -23.78
N ASP A 196 -15.07 -7.33 -23.42
CA ASP A 196 -15.16 -8.51 -22.56
C ASP A 196 -14.74 -8.17 -21.12
N LEU A 197 -15.74 -8.00 -20.25
CA LEU A 197 -15.53 -7.71 -18.82
C LEU A 197 -14.69 -8.77 -18.11
N ASN A 198 -14.82 -10.05 -18.49
CA ASN A 198 -14.03 -11.11 -17.86
C ASN A 198 -12.55 -10.93 -18.16
N VAL A 199 -12.19 -10.60 -19.40
CA VAL A 199 -10.79 -10.31 -19.78
C VAL A 199 -10.29 -9.08 -19.02
N LEU A 200 -11.09 -7.99 -19.00
CA LEU A 200 -10.72 -6.75 -18.34
C LEU A 200 -10.49 -6.93 -16.82
N HIS A 201 -11.36 -7.67 -16.14
CA HIS A 201 -11.28 -7.88 -14.70
C HIS A 201 -10.16 -8.83 -14.26
N HIS A 202 -9.60 -9.63 -15.20
CA HIS A 202 -8.57 -10.62 -14.88
C HIS A 202 -7.22 -10.36 -15.55
N ALA A 203 -7.12 -9.37 -16.44
CA ALA A 203 -5.91 -9.08 -17.22
C ALA A 203 -4.66 -8.78 -16.35
N MET A 204 -4.83 -8.24 -15.12
CA MET A 204 -3.74 -7.92 -14.19
C MET A 204 -3.24 -9.13 -13.40
N LYS A 205 -3.92 -10.28 -13.47
CA LYS A 205 -3.41 -11.51 -12.82
C LYS A 205 -2.12 -11.99 -13.51
N PRO A 206 -1.19 -12.61 -12.77
CA PRO A 206 -1.22 -12.99 -11.36
C PRO A 206 -0.75 -11.90 -10.40
N PHE A 207 -0.38 -10.70 -10.88
CA PHE A 207 0.24 -9.64 -10.09
C PHE A 207 -0.73 -8.96 -9.13
N TYR A 208 -1.97 -8.72 -9.54
CA TYR A 208 -3.05 -8.18 -8.72
C TYR A 208 -4.22 -9.16 -8.71
N ASN A 209 -4.82 -9.35 -7.54
CA ASN A 209 -5.93 -10.30 -7.37
C ASN A 209 -7.17 -9.88 -8.17
N ASP A 210 -7.42 -8.55 -8.24
CA ASP A 210 -8.55 -7.99 -8.96
C ASP A 210 -8.24 -6.59 -9.55
N HIS A 211 -9.12 -6.14 -10.42
CA HIS A 211 -9.02 -4.85 -11.10
C HIS A 211 -9.18 -3.65 -10.16
N THR A 212 -9.85 -3.81 -9.00
CA THR A 212 -10.06 -2.72 -8.05
C THR A 212 -8.80 -2.44 -7.25
N ALA A 213 -8.05 -3.46 -6.84
CA ALA A 213 -6.73 -3.32 -6.20
C ALA A 213 -5.72 -2.66 -7.15
N TYR A 214 -5.70 -3.10 -8.42
CA TYR A 214 -4.88 -2.50 -9.45
C TYR A 214 -5.20 -1.01 -9.67
N GLY A 215 -6.49 -0.67 -9.86
CA GLY A 215 -6.94 0.70 -10.02
C GLY A 215 -6.66 1.59 -8.80
N CYS A 216 -6.75 1.02 -7.60
CA CYS A 216 -6.45 1.70 -6.34
C CYS A 216 -5.00 2.18 -6.25
N VAL A 217 -4.05 1.28 -6.57
CA VAL A 217 -2.62 1.61 -6.56
C VAL A 217 -2.28 2.67 -7.60
N ILE A 218 -2.88 2.60 -8.79
CA ILE A 218 -2.71 3.62 -9.83
C ILE A 218 -3.23 4.98 -9.34
N ALA A 219 -4.44 5.02 -8.77
CA ALA A 219 -5.04 6.24 -8.23
C ALA A 219 -4.17 6.89 -7.15
N LEU A 220 -3.53 6.08 -6.30
CA LEU A 220 -2.61 6.54 -5.25
C LEU A 220 -1.38 7.28 -5.82
N LEU A 221 -0.86 6.88 -6.98
CA LEU A 221 0.32 7.53 -7.57
C LEU A 221 -0.02 8.80 -8.37
N LEU A 222 -1.24 8.94 -8.86
CA LEU A 222 -1.63 9.99 -9.80
C LEU A 222 -1.37 11.42 -9.30
N PRO A 223 -1.79 11.84 -8.07
CA PRO A 223 -1.60 13.23 -7.62
C PRO A 223 -0.12 13.62 -7.50
N ALA A 224 0.73 12.72 -7.02
CA ALA A 224 2.17 12.97 -6.92
C ALA A 224 2.83 13.01 -8.31
N ALA A 225 2.45 12.13 -9.25
CA ALA A 225 2.94 12.16 -10.62
C ALA A 225 2.56 13.47 -11.31
N PHE A 226 1.30 13.92 -11.16
CA PHE A 226 0.83 15.22 -11.70
C PHE A 226 1.64 16.38 -11.15
N TYR A 227 1.88 16.42 -9.84
CA TYR A 227 2.70 17.47 -9.23
C TYR A 227 4.10 17.55 -9.84
N TYR A 228 4.76 16.41 -10.03
CA TYR A 228 6.12 16.41 -10.54
C TYR A 228 6.25 16.90 -11.99
N ILE A 229 5.20 16.88 -12.81
CA ILE A 229 5.19 17.53 -14.15
C ILE A 229 5.52 19.02 -14.03
N PHE A 230 4.97 19.69 -13.00
CA PHE A 230 5.10 21.13 -12.79
C PHE A 230 6.19 21.52 -11.80
N SER A 231 6.93 20.54 -11.27
CA SER A 231 8.02 20.80 -10.33
C SER A 231 9.15 21.57 -11.00
N ARG A 232 9.77 22.50 -10.25
CA ARG A 232 10.92 23.29 -10.75
C ARG A 232 12.09 22.43 -11.22
N ASN A 233 12.26 21.25 -10.66
CA ASN A 233 13.32 20.31 -11.01
C ASN A 233 13.01 19.49 -12.26
N SER A 234 11.80 19.62 -12.83
CA SER A 234 11.36 18.90 -14.04
C SER A 234 11.46 19.83 -15.23
N ARG A 235 12.57 19.77 -15.96
CA ARG A 235 12.81 20.57 -17.18
C ARG A 235 13.26 19.66 -18.32
N GLY A 236 12.94 20.03 -19.57
CA GLY A 236 13.32 19.27 -20.75
C GLY A 236 12.87 17.79 -20.64
N TRP A 237 13.79 16.87 -20.86
CA TRP A 237 13.54 15.43 -20.85
C TRP A 237 12.95 14.90 -19.54
N THR A 238 13.32 15.48 -18.38
CA THR A 238 12.76 15.04 -17.10
C THR A 238 11.28 15.34 -16.99
N ARG A 239 10.80 16.45 -17.53
CA ARG A 239 9.36 16.75 -17.60
C ARG A 239 8.63 15.78 -18.53
N LEU A 240 9.23 15.44 -19.68
CA LEU A 240 8.66 14.49 -20.62
C LEU A 240 8.42 13.12 -19.97
N TRP A 241 9.38 12.64 -19.18
CA TRP A 241 9.21 11.38 -18.43
C TRP A 241 8.05 11.43 -17.41
N TRP A 242 7.85 12.58 -16.74
CA TRP A 242 6.71 12.73 -15.82
C TRP A 242 5.37 12.79 -16.57
N VAL A 243 5.33 13.46 -17.73
CA VAL A 243 4.13 13.48 -18.59
C VAL A 243 3.82 12.08 -19.11
N ALA A 244 4.83 11.35 -19.59
CA ALA A 244 4.66 9.98 -20.06
C ALA A 244 4.16 9.06 -18.95
N LEU A 245 4.78 9.13 -17.75
CA LEU A 245 4.31 8.39 -16.58
C LEU A 245 2.85 8.71 -16.24
N PHE A 246 2.50 9.99 -16.18
CA PHE A 246 1.13 10.40 -15.87
C PHE A 246 0.14 9.88 -16.92
N GLY A 247 0.49 9.96 -18.21
CA GLY A 247 -0.32 9.41 -19.30
C GLY A 247 -0.53 7.89 -19.18
N VAL A 248 0.52 7.13 -18.84
CA VAL A 248 0.43 5.69 -18.60
C VAL A 248 -0.46 5.37 -17.39
N LEU A 249 -0.32 6.13 -16.29
CA LEU A 249 -1.18 5.97 -15.11
C LEU A 249 -2.65 6.28 -15.42
N VAL A 250 -2.94 7.34 -16.18
CA VAL A 250 -4.32 7.67 -16.62
C VAL A 250 -4.90 6.56 -17.49
N LEU A 251 -4.12 6.04 -18.45
CA LEU A 251 -4.53 4.92 -19.29
C LEU A 251 -4.82 3.67 -18.43
N GLY A 252 -3.91 3.32 -17.51
CA GLY A 252 -4.10 2.20 -16.59
C GLY A 252 -5.32 2.36 -15.69
N LEU A 253 -5.57 3.57 -15.18
CA LEU A 253 -6.76 3.88 -14.38
C LEU A 253 -8.04 3.72 -15.21
N TYR A 254 -8.05 4.21 -16.45
CA TYR A 254 -9.17 4.04 -17.37
C TYR A 254 -9.47 2.57 -17.61
N LEU A 255 -8.45 1.78 -17.98
CA LEU A 255 -8.59 0.35 -18.26
C LEU A 255 -8.80 -0.52 -17.00
N SER A 256 -8.66 0.05 -15.79
CA SER A 256 -8.98 -0.67 -14.56
C SER A 256 -10.48 -0.86 -14.35
N PHE A 257 -11.34 -0.07 -14.98
CA PHE A 257 -12.80 -0.05 -14.76
C PHE A 257 -13.20 0.02 -13.28
N SER A 258 -12.31 0.52 -12.41
CA SER A 258 -12.54 0.64 -10.98
C SER A 258 -13.25 1.94 -10.63
N ARG A 259 -14.57 1.87 -10.41
CA ARG A 259 -15.40 3.03 -10.03
C ARG A 259 -14.91 3.72 -8.76
N ALA A 260 -14.54 2.91 -7.75
CA ALA A 260 -14.01 3.43 -6.48
C ALA A 260 -12.70 4.22 -6.68
N ALA A 261 -11.83 3.77 -7.60
CA ALA A 261 -10.60 4.49 -7.92
C ALA A 261 -10.88 5.83 -8.60
N TRP A 262 -11.85 5.89 -9.53
CA TRP A 262 -12.23 7.15 -10.17
C TRP A 262 -12.83 8.15 -9.19
N ILE A 263 -13.76 7.70 -8.34
CA ILE A 263 -14.35 8.55 -7.27
C ILE A 263 -13.25 9.09 -6.36
N SER A 264 -12.26 8.27 -6.00
CA SER A 264 -11.17 8.67 -5.11
C SER A 264 -10.28 9.77 -5.72
N VAL A 265 -10.01 9.69 -7.03
CA VAL A 265 -9.27 10.75 -7.74
C VAL A 265 -10.08 12.04 -7.81
N VAL A 266 -11.38 11.97 -8.13
CA VAL A 266 -12.27 13.15 -8.14
C VAL A 266 -12.33 13.80 -6.75
N ALA A 267 -12.47 13.00 -5.68
CA ALA A 267 -12.43 13.51 -4.31
C ALA A 267 -11.09 14.18 -3.98
N SER A 268 -9.97 13.61 -4.44
CA SER A 268 -8.64 14.21 -4.26
C SER A 268 -8.52 15.58 -4.97
N VAL A 269 -9.07 15.71 -6.17
CA VAL A 269 -9.13 16.98 -6.91
C VAL A 269 -10.01 18.00 -6.17
N ALA A 270 -11.17 17.60 -5.68
CA ALA A 270 -12.07 18.48 -4.90
C ALA A 270 -11.36 19.01 -3.64
N VAL A 271 -10.66 18.13 -2.90
CA VAL A 271 -9.90 18.52 -1.71
C VAL A 271 -8.70 19.39 -2.06
N PHE A 272 -8.04 19.17 -3.20
CA PHE A 272 -7.01 20.10 -3.69
C PHE A 272 -7.55 21.53 -3.80
N PHE A 273 -8.70 21.73 -4.43
CA PHE A 273 -9.32 23.05 -4.54
C PHE A 273 -9.75 23.60 -3.19
N ALA A 274 -10.32 22.78 -2.30
CA ALA A 274 -10.69 23.20 -0.95
C ALA A 274 -9.48 23.70 -0.14
N VAL A 275 -8.34 22.99 -0.21
CA VAL A 275 -7.09 23.40 0.43
C VAL A 275 -6.55 24.69 -0.19
N ARG A 276 -6.59 24.78 -1.53
CA ARG A 276 -6.12 25.95 -2.30
C ARG A 276 -6.94 27.21 -2.02
N LEU A 277 -8.25 27.07 -1.82
CA LEU A 277 -9.17 28.15 -1.43
C LEU A 277 -9.10 28.51 0.07
N GLY A 278 -8.19 27.88 0.82
CA GLY A 278 -7.95 28.20 2.23
C GLY A 278 -8.95 27.61 3.23
N MET A 279 -9.79 26.64 2.83
CA MET A 279 -10.74 25.99 3.73
C MET A 279 -10.01 25.43 4.97
N LYS A 280 -10.48 25.76 6.17
CA LYS A 280 -9.85 25.28 7.42
C LYS A 280 -10.02 23.76 7.56
N ILE A 281 -8.96 23.08 8.03
CA ILE A 281 -8.93 21.62 8.20
C ILE A 281 -10.15 21.11 8.98
N LYS A 282 -10.54 21.82 10.05
CA LYS A 282 -11.71 21.46 10.85
C LYS A 282 -12.99 21.27 10.03
N TRP A 283 -13.24 22.12 9.04
CA TRP A 283 -14.41 22.02 8.18
C TRP A 283 -14.30 20.83 7.22
N MET A 284 -13.10 20.50 6.74
CA MET A 284 -12.87 19.32 5.91
C MET A 284 -13.13 18.03 6.70
N ILE A 285 -12.70 17.98 7.97
CA ILE A 285 -12.98 16.87 8.89
C ILE A 285 -14.50 16.79 9.19
N VAL A 286 -15.16 17.92 9.43
CA VAL A 286 -16.63 17.96 9.63
C VAL A 286 -17.35 17.41 8.39
N CYS A 287 -16.99 17.86 7.18
CA CYS A 287 -17.58 17.34 5.94
C CYS A 287 -17.37 15.82 5.80
N PHE A 288 -16.20 15.30 6.17
CA PHE A 288 -15.94 13.87 6.17
C PHE A 288 -16.90 13.12 7.11
N PHE A 289 -17.01 13.54 8.38
CA PHE A 289 -17.88 12.87 9.34
C PHE A 289 -19.38 13.05 9.03
N VAL A 290 -19.78 14.20 8.48
CA VAL A 290 -21.15 14.39 7.98
C VAL A 290 -21.43 13.43 6.84
N GLY A 291 -20.52 13.28 5.88
CA GLY A 291 -20.65 12.32 4.79
C GLY A 291 -20.77 10.87 5.27
N VAL A 292 -19.94 10.48 6.23
CA VAL A 292 -20.02 9.16 6.90
C VAL A 292 -21.35 8.99 7.64
N GLY A 293 -21.79 9.99 8.41
CA GLY A 293 -23.06 9.95 9.15
C GLY A 293 -24.28 9.82 8.23
N LEU A 294 -24.32 10.61 7.15
CA LEU A 294 -25.38 10.51 6.13
C LEU A 294 -25.40 9.11 5.49
N PHE A 295 -24.22 8.58 5.16
CA PHE A 295 -24.10 7.23 4.61
C PHE A 295 -24.74 6.19 5.57
N PHE A 296 -24.37 6.19 6.84
CA PHE A 296 -24.93 5.27 7.84
C PHE A 296 -26.43 5.48 8.10
N THR A 297 -26.92 6.70 7.99
CA THR A 297 -28.36 6.99 8.18
C THR A 297 -29.20 6.41 7.04
N TYR A 298 -28.73 6.55 5.81
CA TYR A 298 -29.47 6.11 4.61
C TYR A 298 -29.21 4.66 4.17
N GLN A 299 -28.22 3.98 4.78
CA GLN A 299 -27.89 2.59 4.38
C GLN A 299 -29.07 1.62 4.54
N GLY A 300 -29.94 1.80 5.53
CA GLY A 300 -31.12 0.94 5.77
C GLY A 300 -32.13 1.00 4.64
N ASP A 301 -32.46 2.20 4.16
CA ASP A 301 -33.36 2.41 3.03
C ASP A 301 -32.75 1.90 1.73
N LEU A 302 -31.42 2.00 1.59
CA LEU A 302 -30.68 1.40 0.50
C LEU A 302 -30.81 -0.12 0.50
N LEU A 303 -30.54 -0.79 1.63
CA LEU A 303 -30.67 -2.24 1.79
C LEU A 303 -32.09 -2.75 1.47
N TYR A 304 -33.12 -2.01 1.87
CA TYR A 304 -34.52 -2.36 1.60
C TYR A 304 -34.88 -2.30 0.11
N LYS A 305 -34.42 -1.27 -0.62
CA LYS A 305 -34.62 -1.13 -2.07
C LYS A 305 -33.89 -2.18 -2.90
N MET A 306 -32.91 -2.85 -2.32
CA MET A 306 -31.97 -3.76 -2.97
C MET A 306 -32.51 -5.18 -3.19
N GLY A 307 -33.49 -5.62 -2.43
CA GLY A 307 -34.04 -6.98 -2.52
C GLY A 307 -34.76 -7.34 -3.82
N LYS A 308 -34.75 -6.47 -4.83
CA LYS A 308 -35.59 -6.65 -6.04
C LYS A 308 -34.88 -6.77 -7.38
N ASN A 309 -33.56 -6.45 -7.52
CA ASN A 309 -32.93 -6.43 -8.86
C ASN A 309 -31.49 -6.92 -8.86
N SER A 310 -31.15 -7.82 -9.78
CA SER A 310 -29.82 -8.36 -10.04
C SER A 310 -29.45 -8.18 -11.51
N THR A 311 -28.66 -7.17 -11.85
CA THR A 311 -28.01 -7.04 -13.16
C THR A 311 -26.51 -6.84 -13.00
N ASP A 312 -25.73 -7.50 -13.84
CA ASP A 312 -24.27 -7.37 -13.89
C ASP A 312 -23.84 -6.02 -14.49
N SER A 313 -22.64 -5.57 -14.14
CA SER A 313 -22.07 -4.33 -14.65
C SER A 313 -21.74 -4.43 -16.15
N SER A 314 -21.94 -3.35 -16.90
CA SER A 314 -21.72 -3.27 -18.34
C SER A 314 -20.40 -2.62 -18.74
N THR A 315 -19.92 -2.85 -19.97
CA THR A 315 -18.66 -2.32 -20.52
C THR A 315 -18.73 -0.87 -20.98
N GLU A 316 -19.93 -0.30 -21.15
CA GLU A 316 -20.08 1.08 -21.63
C GLU A 316 -19.78 2.10 -20.54
N LEU A 317 -19.00 3.12 -20.84
CA LEU A 317 -18.62 4.19 -19.90
C LEU A 317 -19.85 4.92 -19.33
N SER A 318 -20.88 5.17 -20.18
CA SER A 318 -22.13 5.80 -19.78
C SER A 318 -22.89 4.97 -18.74
N SER A 319 -22.93 3.66 -18.92
CA SER A 319 -23.56 2.73 -17.96
C SER A 319 -22.71 2.53 -16.70
N GLN A 320 -21.37 2.61 -16.78
CA GLN A 320 -20.50 2.64 -15.60
C GLN A 320 -20.75 3.89 -14.73
N VAL A 321 -20.86 5.08 -15.35
CA VAL A 321 -21.22 6.32 -14.63
C VAL A 321 -22.62 6.23 -14.03
N LYS A 322 -23.58 5.68 -14.78
CA LYS A 322 -24.96 5.47 -14.32
C LYS A 322 -25.02 4.43 -13.18
N SER A 323 -24.20 3.38 -13.22
CA SER A 323 -24.14 2.37 -12.15
C SER A 323 -23.44 2.88 -10.89
N MET A 324 -22.59 3.94 -10.95
CA MET A 324 -22.06 4.61 -9.76
C MET A 324 -23.18 5.21 -8.89
N SER A 325 -24.25 5.69 -9.51
CA SER A 325 -25.42 6.25 -8.82
C SER A 325 -26.50 5.20 -8.51
N ASN A 326 -26.46 4.05 -9.18
CA ASN A 326 -27.48 3.01 -9.06
C ASN A 326 -27.05 1.89 -8.12
N ILE A 327 -27.06 2.18 -6.82
CA ILE A 327 -26.59 1.27 -5.77
C ILE A 327 -27.50 0.03 -5.67
N SER A 328 -28.75 0.12 -6.11
CA SER A 328 -29.77 -0.90 -5.86
C SER A 328 -29.83 -2.07 -6.87
N THR A 329 -29.10 -2.00 -7.98
CA THR A 329 -29.17 -3.01 -9.05
C THR A 329 -27.85 -3.68 -9.40
N ASP A 330 -26.74 -3.11 -8.95
CA ASP A 330 -25.39 -3.64 -9.23
C ASP A 330 -25.01 -4.71 -8.20
N ALA A 331 -24.78 -5.95 -8.64
CA ALA A 331 -24.44 -7.09 -7.77
C ALA A 331 -23.21 -6.84 -6.90
N SER A 332 -22.21 -6.09 -7.39
CA SER A 332 -21.01 -5.75 -6.63
C SER A 332 -21.31 -4.77 -5.47
N ASN A 333 -22.20 -3.82 -5.68
CA ASN A 333 -22.62 -2.90 -4.62
C ASN A 333 -23.49 -3.63 -3.57
N LEU A 334 -24.36 -4.53 -4.04
CA LEU A 334 -25.18 -5.39 -3.17
C LEU A 334 -24.32 -6.25 -2.26
N GLU A 335 -23.29 -6.90 -2.80
CA GLU A 335 -22.39 -7.73 -2.03
C GLU A 335 -21.64 -6.93 -0.98
N ARG A 336 -21.15 -5.73 -1.29
CA ARG A 336 -20.52 -4.85 -0.28
C ARG A 336 -21.47 -4.56 0.87
N LEU A 337 -22.72 -4.24 0.59
CA LEU A 337 -23.71 -3.94 1.63
C LEU A 337 -24.06 -5.17 2.47
N ASN A 338 -24.17 -6.37 1.86
CA ASN A 338 -24.31 -7.62 2.61
C ASN A 338 -23.12 -7.84 3.55
N ARG A 339 -21.89 -7.64 3.07
CA ARG A 339 -20.67 -7.78 3.88
C ARG A 339 -20.58 -6.74 4.99
N TRP A 340 -20.95 -5.48 4.73
CA TRP A 340 -21.00 -4.46 5.77
C TRP A 340 -22.07 -4.76 6.83
N ALA A 341 -23.25 -5.23 6.41
CA ALA A 341 -24.30 -5.64 7.35
C ALA A 341 -23.85 -6.83 8.21
N SER A 342 -23.11 -7.77 7.64
CA SER A 342 -22.50 -8.91 8.36
C SER A 342 -21.44 -8.42 9.35
N ALA A 343 -20.55 -7.52 8.92
CA ALA A 343 -19.53 -6.90 9.79
C ALA A 343 -20.14 -6.16 10.98
N LEU A 344 -21.22 -5.41 10.75
CA LEU A 344 -21.92 -4.69 11.82
C LEU A 344 -22.61 -5.64 12.82
N ARG A 345 -23.06 -6.83 12.37
CA ARG A 345 -23.60 -7.88 13.27
C ARG A 345 -22.48 -8.49 14.11
N MET A 346 -21.32 -8.80 13.50
CA MET A 346 -20.12 -9.27 14.21
C MET A 346 -19.67 -8.25 15.25
N TRP A 347 -19.61 -6.96 14.89
CA TRP A 347 -19.27 -5.89 15.82
C TRP A 347 -20.22 -5.79 17.01
N LYS A 348 -21.53 -5.94 16.80
CA LYS A 348 -22.53 -5.88 17.90
C LYS A 348 -22.31 -6.96 18.94
N GLU A 349 -21.79 -8.11 18.58
CA GLU A 349 -21.47 -9.20 19.51
C GLU A 349 -20.15 -8.95 20.25
N HIS A 350 -19.18 -8.28 19.57
CA HIS A 350 -17.85 -8.02 20.13
C HIS A 350 -17.45 -6.53 19.95
N PRO A 351 -18.12 -5.58 20.64
CA PRO A 351 -18.00 -4.15 20.31
C PRO A 351 -16.66 -3.51 20.65
N VAL A 352 -15.91 -4.06 21.62
CA VAL A 352 -14.64 -3.47 22.09
C VAL A 352 -13.43 -4.07 21.40
N VAL A 353 -13.26 -5.39 21.44
CA VAL A 353 -12.06 -6.07 20.91
C VAL A 353 -12.27 -6.66 19.53
N GLY A 354 -13.52 -6.77 19.07
CA GLY A 354 -13.86 -7.45 17.82
C GLY A 354 -13.68 -8.96 17.89
N THR A 355 -13.69 -9.61 16.73
CA THR A 355 -13.49 -11.06 16.60
C THR A 355 -12.02 -11.48 16.47
N GLY A 356 -11.13 -10.50 16.27
CA GLY A 356 -9.69 -10.66 16.03
C GLY A 356 -9.26 -10.18 14.64
N PRO A 357 -8.08 -9.55 14.48
CA PRO A 357 -7.56 -9.09 13.19
C PRO A 357 -7.46 -10.24 12.18
N GLY A 358 -7.93 -10.02 10.94
CA GLY A 358 -7.89 -11.00 9.85
C GLY A 358 -8.90 -12.14 9.96
N THR A 359 -9.81 -12.14 10.95
CA THR A 359 -10.76 -13.24 11.18
C THR A 359 -12.04 -13.10 10.38
N TYR A 360 -12.37 -11.91 9.89
CA TYR A 360 -13.60 -11.63 9.17
C TYR A 360 -13.88 -12.66 8.06
N GLN A 361 -12.89 -12.94 7.24
CA GLN A 361 -12.99 -13.86 6.11
C GLN A 361 -13.38 -15.30 6.49
N PHE A 362 -13.11 -15.72 7.72
CA PHE A 362 -13.44 -17.07 8.23
C PHE A 362 -14.79 -17.11 8.93
N LEU A 363 -15.26 -15.99 9.48
CA LEU A 363 -16.40 -15.95 10.38
C LEU A 363 -17.66 -15.33 9.77
N TYR A 364 -17.53 -14.45 8.77
CA TYR A 364 -18.64 -13.62 8.27
C TYR A 364 -19.82 -14.42 7.69
N ALA A 365 -19.57 -15.65 7.18
CA ALA A 365 -20.60 -16.44 6.51
C ALA A 365 -21.80 -16.74 7.44
N SER A 366 -21.57 -16.97 8.73
CA SER A 366 -22.62 -17.20 9.74
C SER A 366 -23.44 -15.95 10.06
N TYR A 367 -22.93 -14.77 9.73
CA TYR A 367 -23.59 -13.48 9.95
C TYR A 367 -24.36 -12.96 8.74
N GLN A 368 -24.32 -13.67 7.61
CA GLN A 368 -25.13 -13.32 6.44
C GLN A 368 -26.61 -13.66 6.67
N ARG A 369 -27.50 -12.89 6.08
CA ARG A 369 -28.93 -13.16 6.07
C ARG A 369 -29.38 -13.48 4.66
N SER A 370 -30.22 -14.49 4.48
CA SER A 370 -30.68 -14.98 3.18
C SER A 370 -31.26 -13.89 2.27
N TYR A 371 -32.00 -12.93 2.84
CA TYR A 371 -32.59 -11.83 2.07
C TYR A 371 -31.60 -10.72 1.67
N GLN A 372 -30.35 -10.77 2.15
CA GLN A 372 -29.27 -9.84 1.81
C GLN A 372 -28.26 -10.42 0.82
N LEU A 373 -28.39 -11.69 0.49
CA LEU A 373 -27.50 -12.34 -0.46
C LEU A 373 -27.69 -11.77 -1.86
N SER A 374 -26.59 -11.53 -2.55
CA SER A 374 -26.52 -11.20 -3.97
C SER A 374 -26.22 -12.45 -4.80
N VAL A 375 -26.31 -12.35 -6.13
CA VAL A 375 -25.97 -13.48 -7.04
C VAL A 375 -24.51 -13.91 -6.95
N ILE A 376 -23.63 -13.03 -6.42
CA ILE A 376 -22.19 -13.30 -6.22
C ILE A 376 -21.83 -13.61 -4.77
N SER A 377 -22.82 -13.61 -3.86
CA SER A 377 -22.58 -13.98 -2.45
C SER A 377 -22.31 -15.47 -2.33
N THR A 378 -21.46 -15.84 -1.41
CA THR A 378 -21.13 -17.23 -1.12
C THR A 378 -21.40 -17.54 0.35
N ASN A 379 -21.94 -18.74 0.60
CA ASN A 379 -22.21 -19.23 1.96
C ASN A 379 -21.07 -20.08 2.53
N ALA A 380 -20.06 -20.40 1.71
CA ALA A 380 -19.03 -21.37 2.04
C ALA A 380 -17.80 -20.78 2.77
N GLY A 381 -17.88 -19.51 3.24
CA GLY A 381 -16.73 -18.89 3.88
C GLY A 381 -15.52 -18.79 2.94
N ASN A 382 -15.70 -18.24 1.76
CA ASN A 382 -14.73 -18.21 0.68
C ASN A 382 -13.64 -17.13 0.86
N LEU A 383 -13.20 -16.90 2.06
CA LEU A 383 -12.09 -16.03 2.39
C LEU A 383 -12.26 -14.56 1.90
N GLY A 384 -13.50 -14.10 1.78
CA GLY A 384 -13.80 -12.72 1.37
C GLY A 384 -13.67 -11.74 2.53
N ASN A 385 -13.22 -10.52 2.23
CA ASN A 385 -13.05 -9.46 3.22
C ASN A 385 -14.29 -8.56 3.35
N ALA A 386 -14.28 -7.62 4.31
CA ALA A 386 -15.39 -6.68 4.56
C ALA A 386 -15.50 -5.56 3.52
N HIS A 387 -14.62 -5.49 2.53
CA HIS A 387 -14.55 -4.42 1.54
C HIS A 387 -14.56 -3.00 2.13
N SER A 388 -13.91 -2.79 3.27
CA SER A 388 -13.74 -1.46 3.86
C SER A 388 -12.65 -1.45 4.92
N GLU A 389 -11.72 -0.48 4.83
CA GLU A 389 -10.68 -0.20 5.84
C GLU A 389 -11.24 0.41 7.14
N TYR A 390 -12.53 0.70 7.18
CA TYR A 390 -13.20 1.24 8.37
C TYR A 390 -14.12 0.20 9.01
N ILE A 391 -14.93 -0.46 8.21
CA ILE A 391 -15.92 -1.44 8.70
C ILE A 391 -15.24 -2.78 9.03
N GLY A 392 -14.20 -3.17 8.28
CA GLY A 392 -13.39 -4.37 8.58
C GLY A 392 -12.78 -4.31 9.98
N PRO A 393 -11.95 -3.31 10.30
CA PRO A 393 -11.42 -3.13 11.65
C PRO A 393 -12.48 -2.96 12.74
N LEU A 394 -13.67 -2.41 12.42
CA LEU A 394 -14.77 -2.35 13.37
C LEU A 394 -15.25 -3.74 13.80
N ALA A 395 -15.40 -4.67 12.85
CA ALA A 395 -15.79 -6.04 13.13
C ALA A 395 -14.68 -6.85 13.82
N GLU A 396 -13.44 -6.66 13.37
CA GLU A 396 -12.30 -7.48 13.79
C GLU A 396 -11.59 -6.98 15.04
N GLN A 397 -11.61 -5.65 15.29
CA GLN A 397 -10.83 -4.99 16.35
C GLN A 397 -11.70 -4.06 17.20
N GLY A 398 -13.01 -4.03 16.95
CA GLY A 398 -13.96 -3.19 17.67
C GLY A 398 -13.78 -1.69 17.43
N VAL A 399 -14.42 -0.89 18.28
CA VAL A 399 -14.39 0.58 18.19
C VAL A 399 -12.96 1.14 18.26
N PRO A 400 -12.06 0.71 19.17
CA PRO A 400 -10.71 1.25 19.21
C PRO A 400 -9.93 0.99 17.92
N GLY A 401 -10.10 -0.17 17.27
CA GLY A 401 -9.43 -0.49 16.02
C GLY A 401 -9.73 0.52 14.91
N VAL A 402 -11.02 0.82 14.68
CA VAL A 402 -11.40 1.82 13.68
C VAL A 402 -11.01 3.24 14.08
N LEU A 403 -11.08 3.59 15.37
CA LEU A 403 -10.66 4.91 15.84
C LEU A 403 -9.17 5.15 15.61
N PHE A 404 -8.32 4.17 15.94
CA PHE A 404 -6.86 4.33 15.82
C PHE A 404 -6.41 4.39 14.36
N ILE A 405 -6.94 3.54 13.46
CA ILE A 405 -6.58 3.63 12.04
C ILE A 405 -7.10 4.92 11.42
N THR A 406 -8.30 5.37 11.77
CA THR A 406 -8.86 6.65 11.32
C THR A 406 -8.01 7.81 11.85
N ALA A 407 -7.52 7.74 13.10
CA ALA A 407 -6.61 8.74 13.66
C ALA A 407 -5.30 8.84 12.87
N VAL A 408 -4.71 7.70 12.43
CA VAL A 408 -3.53 7.72 11.54
C VAL A 408 -3.84 8.48 10.25
N PHE A 409 -4.98 8.22 9.61
CA PHE A 409 -5.36 8.89 8.36
C PHE A 409 -5.58 10.40 8.57
N LEU A 410 -6.34 10.78 9.58
CA LEU A 410 -6.66 12.18 9.88
C LEU A 410 -5.41 12.98 10.30
N LEU A 411 -4.57 12.41 11.14
CA LEU A 411 -3.33 13.06 11.57
C LEU A 411 -2.34 13.21 10.43
N THR A 412 -2.22 12.21 9.55
CA THR A 412 -1.38 12.31 8.35
C THR A 412 -1.89 13.39 7.41
N PHE A 413 -3.20 13.43 7.15
CA PHE A 413 -3.83 14.47 6.34
C PHE A 413 -3.62 15.86 6.93
N ALA A 414 -3.89 16.02 8.23
CA ALA A 414 -3.70 17.29 8.93
C ALA A 414 -2.23 17.76 8.91
N THR A 415 -1.28 16.83 9.11
CA THR A 415 0.16 17.10 9.03
C THR A 415 0.55 17.58 7.63
N GLY A 416 0.12 16.89 6.57
CA GLY A 416 0.44 17.27 5.21
C GLY A 416 -0.13 18.64 4.81
N VAL A 417 -1.38 18.95 5.19
CA VAL A 417 -1.98 20.27 4.97
C VAL A 417 -1.30 21.35 5.82
N LYS A 418 -0.88 21.03 7.06
CA LYS A 418 -0.07 21.93 7.91
C LYS A 418 1.24 22.26 7.19
N VAL A 419 2.02 21.26 6.75
CA VAL A 419 3.30 21.46 6.05
C VAL A 419 3.08 22.29 4.78
N TYR A 420 2.04 22.00 3.99
CA TYR A 420 1.71 22.80 2.81
C TYR A 420 1.52 24.28 3.11
N ARG A 421 0.89 24.61 4.24
CA ARG A 421 0.57 25.99 4.64
C ARG A 421 1.72 26.72 5.32
N THR A 422 2.60 26.00 6.01
CA THR A 422 3.61 26.61 6.89
C THR A 422 5.03 26.52 6.36
N ALA A 423 5.34 25.58 5.43
CA ALA A 423 6.69 25.46 4.90
C ALA A 423 7.04 26.68 4.03
N LYS A 424 8.20 27.26 4.31
CA LYS A 424 8.77 28.41 3.56
C LYS A 424 9.15 28.01 2.14
N SER A 425 9.67 26.78 1.98
CA SER A 425 10.06 26.22 0.68
C SER A 425 8.84 25.76 -0.12
N LYS A 426 8.51 26.43 -1.23
CA LYS A 426 7.42 26.03 -2.13
C LYS A 426 7.54 24.59 -2.64
N PRO A 427 8.71 24.05 -3.01
CA PRO A 427 8.88 22.64 -3.34
C PRO A 427 8.48 21.70 -2.20
N VAL A 428 8.87 21.98 -0.97
CA VAL A 428 8.48 21.20 0.22
C VAL A 428 6.96 21.24 0.42
N ALA A 429 6.37 22.43 0.43
CA ALA A 429 4.93 22.62 0.59
C ALA A 429 4.14 21.82 -0.46
N ASN A 430 4.48 21.98 -1.73
CA ASN A 430 3.78 21.32 -2.81
C ASN A 430 4.00 19.80 -2.82
N THR A 431 5.19 19.30 -2.43
CA THR A 431 5.45 17.87 -2.27
C THR A 431 4.57 17.31 -1.16
N ALA A 432 4.49 17.99 -0.01
CA ALA A 432 3.62 17.56 1.09
C ALA A 432 2.15 17.48 0.64
N LEU A 433 1.63 18.50 -0.04
CA LEU A 433 0.28 18.48 -0.56
C LEU A 433 0.05 17.33 -1.56
N ALA A 434 0.98 17.12 -2.50
CA ALA A 434 0.87 16.08 -3.52
C ALA A 434 0.77 14.68 -2.89
N PHE A 435 1.65 14.34 -1.94
CA PHE A 435 1.60 13.05 -1.27
C PHE A 435 0.41 12.91 -0.31
N THR A 436 -0.05 14.01 0.29
CA THR A 436 -1.29 14.03 1.09
C THR A 436 -2.51 13.75 0.21
N LEU A 437 -2.58 14.34 -0.98
CA LEU A 437 -3.65 14.08 -1.94
C LEU A 437 -3.58 12.66 -2.52
N SER A 438 -2.37 12.13 -2.72
CA SER A 438 -2.15 10.72 -3.05
C SER A 438 -2.72 9.79 -1.97
N LEU A 439 -2.41 10.01 -0.70
CA LEU A 439 -2.97 9.23 0.41
C LEU A 439 -4.49 9.39 0.52
N LEU A 440 -5.01 10.58 0.25
CA LEU A 440 -6.45 10.82 0.26
C LEU A 440 -7.21 9.97 -0.76
N THR A 441 -6.62 9.68 -1.94
CA THR A 441 -7.26 8.75 -2.88
C THR A 441 -7.50 7.40 -2.22
N TYR A 442 -6.54 6.92 -1.42
CA TYR A 442 -6.75 5.68 -0.70
C TYR A 442 -7.71 5.81 0.49
N TYR A 443 -7.69 6.92 1.23
CA TYR A 443 -8.66 7.11 2.33
C TYR A 443 -10.10 7.04 1.83
N VAL A 444 -10.37 7.59 0.65
CA VAL A 444 -11.69 7.48 0.01
C VAL A 444 -11.95 6.09 -0.56
N HIS A 445 -10.98 5.51 -1.27
CA HIS A 445 -11.09 4.17 -1.84
C HIS A 445 -11.28 3.11 -0.75
N GLY A 446 -10.60 3.27 0.38
CA GLY A 446 -10.69 2.39 1.56
C GLY A 446 -12.06 2.34 2.22
N ALA A 447 -12.98 3.27 1.90
CA ALA A 447 -14.37 3.12 2.30
C ALA A 447 -15.06 1.94 1.60
N PHE A 448 -14.62 1.61 0.39
CA PHE A 448 -15.24 0.59 -0.49
C PHE A 448 -14.42 -0.70 -0.62
N ASN A 449 -13.16 -0.70 -0.20
CA ASN A 449 -12.25 -1.85 -0.28
C ASN A 449 -11.20 -1.77 0.82
N ASN A 450 -10.57 -2.90 1.16
CA ASN A 450 -9.46 -2.99 2.10
C ASN A 450 -8.28 -3.71 1.45
N PHE A 451 -7.20 -2.98 1.19
CA PHE A 451 -6.01 -3.48 0.51
C PHE A 451 -4.71 -3.20 1.28
N LEU A 452 -4.77 -2.60 2.49
CA LEU A 452 -3.60 -2.43 3.35
C LEU A 452 -3.04 -3.74 3.90
N ASP A 453 -3.73 -4.84 3.70
CA ASP A 453 -3.27 -6.19 3.98
C ASP A 453 -2.44 -6.78 2.82
N THR A 454 -2.33 -6.07 1.69
CA THR A 454 -1.51 -6.47 0.55
C THR A 454 -0.21 -5.68 0.47
N ASP A 455 0.86 -6.34 0.03
CA ASP A 455 2.17 -5.72 -0.21
C ASP A 455 2.09 -4.55 -1.20
N LYS A 456 1.34 -4.72 -2.28
CA LYS A 456 1.24 -3.77 -3.40
C LYS A 456 0.70 -2.41 -3.02
N LEU A 457 -0.23 -2.36 -2.06
CA LEU A 457 -0.71 -1.08 -1.57
C LEU A 457 0.06 -0.61 -0.33
N SER A 458 0.40 -1.52 0.58
CA SER A 458 1.07 -1.16 1.84
C SER A 458 2.40 -0.46 1.61
N VAL A 459 3.19 -0.88 0.62
CA VAL A 459 4.48 -0.26 0.30
C VAL A 459 4.35 1.23 -0.06
N PRO A 460 3.60 1.63 -1.09
CA PRO A 460 3.47 3.04 -1.41
C PRO A 460 2.67 3.81 -0.36
N PHE A 461 1.66 3.22 0.28
CA PHE A 461 0.85 3.89 1.29
C PHE A 461 1.67 4.29 2.53
N TRP A 462 2.39 3.35 3.14
CA TRP A 462 3.24 3.64 4.30
C TRP A 462 4.44 4.50 3.92
N GLY A 463 5.00 4.30 2.71
CA GLY A 463 6.04 5.16 2.17
C GLY A 463 5.58 6.61 2.01
N PHE A 464 4.40 6.85 1.48
CA PHE A 464 3.85 8.20 1.32
C PHE A 464 3.48 8.84 2.67
N THR A 465 3.00 8.03 3.62
CA THR A 465 2.79 8.46 5.01
C THR A 465 4.13 8.90 5.64
N ALA A 466 5.20 8.13 5.42
CA ALA A 466 6.55 8.48 5.86
C ALA A 466 7.08 9.76 5.19
N VAL A 467 6.77 10.01 3.91
CA VAL A 467 7.10 11.27 3.22
C VAL A 467 6.49 12.46 3.96
N VAL A 468 5.19 12.40 4.29
CA VAL A 468 4.51 13.51 4.97
C VAL A 468 5.15 13.79 6.34
N VAL A 469 5.45 12.74 7.11
CA VAL A 469 6.11 12.86 8.42
C VAL A 469 7.54 13.38 8.28
N ALA A 470 8.31 12.88 7.33
CA ALA A 470 9.67 13.33 7.08
C ALA A 470 9.73 14.83 6.68
N LEU A 471 8.79 15.28 5.85
CA LEU A 471 8.71 16.67 5.45
C LEU A 471 8.35 17.59 6.64
N ASP A 472 7.46 17.17 7.56
CA ASP A 472 7.17 17.96 8.78
C ASP A 472 8.39 18.09 9.70
N ILE A 473 9.18 17.02 9.85
CA ILE A 473 10.31 16.98 10.80
C ILE A 473 11.58 17.64 10.24
N PHE A 474 11.88 17.44 8.95
CA PHE A 474 13.20 17.74 8.40
C PHE A 474 13.23 19.00 7.52
N SER A 475 12.08 19.54 7.10
CA SER A 475 12.04 20.75 6.27
C SER A 475 12.64 21.97 6.98
N GLU A 476 12.29 22.20 8.23
CA GLU A 476 12.79 23.34 9.02
C GLU A 476 14.30 23.30 9.28
N LYS A 477 14.88 22.10 9.46
CA LYS A 477 16.31 21.96 9.73
C LYS A 477 17.17 22.30 8.51
N LYS A 478 16.71 21.92 7.33
CA LYS A 478 17.38 22.22 6.06
C LYS A 478 17.36 23.74 5.77
N GLU A 479 16.23 24.38 6.06
CA GLU A 479 16.09 25.84 5.92
C GLU A 479 17.01 26.61 6.88
N ARG A 480 17.20 26.15 8.12
CA ARG A 480 18.13 26.78 9.07
C ARG A 480 19.59 26.60 8.65
N GLN A 481 19.97 25.47 8.07
CA GLN A 481 21.32 25.26 7.54
C GLN A 481 21.58 26.15 6.33
N GLU A 482 20.66 26.22 5.37
CA GLU A 482 20.79 27.09 4.19
C GLU A 482 20.88 28.60 4.57
N ILE A 483 20.21 29.01 5.66
CA ILE A 483 20.30 30.37 6.18
C ILE A 483 21.67 30.59 6.85
N ASN A 484 22.15 29.68 7.67
CA ASN A 484 23.46 29.80 8.34
C ASN A 484 24.62 29.76 7.32
N ASP A 485 24.52 28.93 6.29
CA ASP A 485 25.53 28.86 5.22
C ASP A 485 25.49 30.08 4.28
N SER A 486 24.46 30.92 4.37
CA SER A 486 24.29 32.15 3.58
C SER A 486 24.66 33.43 4.37
N LEU A 487 24.92 33.33 5.65
CA LEU A 487 25.39 34.46 6.45
C LEU A 487 26.93 34.61 6.24
N PRO A 488 27.43 35.78 5.83
CA PRO A 488 28.87 36.02 5.76
C PRO A 488 29.46 35.95 7.18
N GLU A 489 30.64 35.33 7.28
CA GLU A 489 31.46 35.30 8.50
C GLU A 489 31.88 36.72 8.96
#